data_6b78f02c669ff00516d4c1b532b7957c
#
_entry.id   6b78f02c669ff00516d4c1b532b7957c
#
_cell.length_a   1.000
_cell.length_b   1.000
_cell.length_c   1.000
_cell.angle_alpha   90.00
_cell.angle_beta   90.00
_cell.angle_gamma   90.00
#
_symmetry.space_group_name_H-M   'P 1'
#
loop_
_entity.id
_entity.type
_entity.pdbx_description
1 polymer ?
#
loop_
_entity_poly.entity_id
_entity_poly.type
_entity_poly.pdbx_seq_one_letter_code
_entity_poly.pdbx_strand_id
1 'polypeptide(L)'
;CFAVKANSNLAVIATLVRLGSGADVVSGGELKRALVAGVAASKIVFSGIGKTASEMAAALKAGVMQINVESVPELETLSGVASSLGIDANVAIRINPDVDALTHEKIATGKSENKFGIDWQNIPGVYRHAAALPGIRVAGVAVHIGSQILDLAPFRQAYGRVVELVGTLKADGHAIETLDLGGGLGIPYEDEQPPSPKEYGDMVTSVVGNLGCRILFEPGRMIAGNAGILVTRVINVKQGADRPFVIVDAAMNDLVRPSLYNAHHAIVPVTDPPVGADLKEVE
;
A
#
# COMPACT_ATOMS: atom_id res chain seq x y z
N CYS A 1 7.87 0.40 -5.67
CA CYS A 1 7.07 -0.83 -5.80
C CYS A 1 5.58 -0.47 -5.95
N PHE A 2 4.96 -0.82 -7.07
CA PHE A 2 3.53 -0.55 -7.24
C PHE A 2 2.70 -1.47 -6.34
N ALA A 3 1.79 -0.91 -5.54
CA ALA A 3 0.88 -1.70 -4.72
C ALA A 3 -0.19 -2.39 -5.58
N VAL A 4 0.00 -3.68 -5.87
CA VAL A 4 -0.83 -4.47 -6.80
C VAL A 4 -2.29 -4.50 -6.40
N LYS A 5 -2.59 -4.44 -5.09
CA LYS A 5 -3.96 -4.34 -4.55
C LYS A 5 -4.78 -3.17 -5.10
N ALA A 6 -4.13 -2.10 -5.58
CA ALA A 6 -4.83 -0.95 -6.15
C ALA A 6 -5.41 -1.26 -7.54
N ASN A 7 -4.70 -2.04 -8.35
CA ASN A 7 -5.17 -2.56 -9.63
C ASN A 7 -4.33 -3.77 -10.06
N SER A 8 -4.87 -4.96 -9.92
CA SER A 8 -4.17 -6.22 -10.21
C SER A 8 -4.27 -6.67 -11.68
N ASN A 9 -4.70 -5.81 -12.59
CA ASN A 9 -4.73 -6.10 -14.01
C ASN A 9 -3.30 -6.29 -14.55
N LEU A 10 -3.07 -7.40 -15.28
CA LEU A 10 -1.74 -7.76 -15.79
C LEU A 10 -1.17 -6.70 -16.74
N ALA A 11 -2.01 -6.07 -17.58
CA ALA A 11 -1.55 -5.04 -18.51
C ALA A 11 -1.11 -3.76 -17.79
N VAL A 12 -1.80 -3.39 -16.69
CA VAL A 12 -1.41 -2.26 -15.83
C VAL A 12 -0.06 -2.55 -15.19
N ILE A 13 0.10 -3.71 -14.54
CA ILE A 13 1.36 -4.11 -13.92
C ILE A 13 2.48 -4.14 -14.97
N ALA A 14 2.27 -4.79 -16.13
CA ALA A 14 3.26 -4.87 -17.20
C ALA A 14 3.66 -3.50 -17.76
N THR A 15 2.74 -2.54 -17.78
CA THR A 15 3.05 -1.16 -18.19
C THR A 15 4.01 -0.50 -17.19
N LEU A 16 3.78 -0.66 -15.89
CA LEU A 16 4.65 -0.13 -14.85
C LEU A 16 6.01 -0.84 -14.82
N VAL A 17 6.05 -2.15 -15.10
CA VAL A 17 7.30 -2.92 -15.24
C VAL A 17 8.18 -2.35 -16.34
N ARG A 18 7.61 -2.02 -17.52
CA ARG A 18 8.37 -1.38 -18.61
C ARG A 18 8.97 -0.03 -18.23
N LEU A 19 8.38 0.64 -17.24
CA LEU A 19 8.91 1.89 -16.65
C LEU A 19 9.89 1.65 -15.50
N GLY A 20 10.21 0.37 -15.20
CA GLY A 20 11.20 0.00 -14.19
C GLY A 20 10.65 -0.24 -12.79
N SER A 21 9.32 -0.19 -12.59
CA SER A 21 8.69 -0.40 -11.28
C SER A 21 8.91 -1.82 -10.76
N GLY A 22 9.06 -1.95 -9.44
CA GLY A 22 8.81 -3.18 -8.70
C GLY A 22 7.33 -3.31 -8.33
N ALA A 23 7.01 -4.28 -7.46
CA ALA A 23 5.66 -4.49 -6.95
C ALA A 23 5.65 -4.70 -5.44
N ASP A 24 4.62 -4.15 -4.77
CA ASP A 24 4.18 -4.55 -3.44
C ASP A 24 2.98 -5.50 -3.60
N VAL A 25 3.10 -6.69 -3.02
CA VAL A 25 2.08 -7.74 -3.09
C VAL A 25 1.66 -8.14 -1.68
N VAL A 26 0.38 -8.48 -1.51
CA VAL A 26 -0.19 -8.84 -0.20
C VAL A 26 -0.81 -10.24 -0.17
N SER A 27 -0.63 -11.02 -1.22
CA SER A 27 -1.09 -12.41 -1.33
C SER A 27 -0.29 -13.19 -2.37
N GLY A 28 -0.34 -14.52 -2.28
CA GLY A 28 0.26 -15.41 -3.30
C GLY A 28 -0.37 -15.23 -4.70
N GLY A 29 -1.65 -14.84 -4.76
CA GLY A 29 -2.32 -14.50 -6.01
C GLY A 29 -1.74 -13.26 -6.66
N GLU A 30 -1.48 -12.21 -5.88
CA GLU A 30 -0.82 -11.00 -6.37
C GLU A 30 0.65 -11.24 -6.74
N LEU A 31 1.39 -12.03 -5.93
CA LEU A 31 2.75 -12.45 -6.26
C LEU A 31 2.78 -13.13 -7.65
N LYS A 32 1.89 -14.09 -7.88
CA LYS A 32 1.79 -14.77 -9.17
C LYS A 32 1.47 -13.81 -10.31
N ARG A 33 0.54 -12.86 -10.11
CA ARG A 33 0.22 -11.83 -11.11
C ARG A 33 1.41 -10.94 -11.42
N ALA A 34 2.14 -10.48 -10.40
CA ALA A 34 3.33 -9.65 -10.56
C ALA A 34 4.40 -10.37 -11.39
N LEU A 35 4.70 -11.63 -11.06
CA LEU A 35 5.68 -12.45 -11.79
C LEU A 35 5.24 -12.68 -13.25
N VAL A 36 3.98 -13.04 -13.50
CA VAL A 36 3.44 -13.24 -14.86
C VAL A 36 3.46 -11.94 -15.68
N ALA A 37 3.24 -10.79 -15.04
CA ALA A 37 3.35 -9.48 -15.71
C ALA A 37 4.81 -9.05 -15.98
N GLY A 38 5.80 -9.82 -15.54
CA GLY A 38 7.21 -9.58 -15.80
C GLY A 38 7.95 -8.78 -14.73
N VAL A 39 7.38 -8.62 -13.52
CA VAL A 39 8.13 -8.02 -12.41
C VAL A 39 9.27 -8.96 -12.01
N ALA A 40 10.50 -8.45 -12.01
CA ALA A 40 11.63 -9.22 -11.48
C ALA A 40 11.41 -9.50 -9.97
N ALA A 41 11.53 -10.75 -9.54
CA ALA A 41 11.30 -11.12 -8.14
C ALA A 41 12.15 -10.27 -7.17
N SER A 42 13.38 -9.95 -7.55
CA SER A 42 14.28 -9.07 -6.80
C SER A 42 13.79 -7.60 -6.67
N LYS A 43 12.64 -7.27 -7.23
CA LYS A 43 11.94 -5.98 -7.10
C LYS A 43 10.55 -6.13 -6.48
N ILE A 44 10.27 -7.27 -5.85
CA ILE A 44 8.99 -7.53 -5.19
C ILE A 44 9.16 -7.43 -3.68
N VAL A 45 8.29 -6.66 -3.05
CA VAL A 45 8.06 -6.64 -1.60
C VAL A 45 6.80 -7.43 -1.30
N PHE A 46 6.82 -8.29 -0.29
CA PHE A 46 5.64 -9.04 0.14
C PHE A 46 5.18 -8.56 1.51
N SER A 47 4.11 -7.80 1.52
CA SER A 47 3.47 -7.20 2.69
C SER A 47 2.20 -7.96 3.11
N GLY A 48 1.49 -7.46 4.14
CA GLY A 48 0.19 -7.97 4.59
C GLY A 48 0.26 -8.90 5.79
N ILE A 49 -0.79 -8.86 6.62
CA ILE A 49 -0.88 -9.55 7.92
C ILE A 49 -1.28 -11.04 7.82
N GLY A 50 -1.70 -11.50 6.66
CA GLY A 50 -2.31 -12.81 6.48
C GLY A 50 -1.49 -13.77 5.62
N LYS A 51 -0.16 -13.59 5.55
CA LYS A 51 0.71 -14.50 4.79
C LYS A 51 0.69 -15.91 5.38
N THR A 52 0.31 -16.88 4.57
CA THR A 52 0.39 -18.31 4.93
C THR A 52 1.80 -18.86 4.73
N ALA A 53 2.15 -19.95 5.42
CA ALA A 53 3.43 -20.62 5.25
C ALA A 53 3.68 -21.04 3.78
N SER A 54 2.64 -21.43 3.05
CA SER A 54 2.76 -21.77 1.62
C SER A 54 3.04 -20.57 0.73
N GLU A 55 2.48 -19.40 1.04
CA GLU A 55 2.78 -18.14 0.33
C GLU A 55 4.18 -17.63 0.65
N MET A 56 4.62 -17.74 1.91
CA MET A 56 6.00 -17.45 2.31
C MET A 56 7.00 -18.33 1.55
N ALA A 57 6.73 -19.66 1.49
CA ALA A 57 7.56 -20.59 0.74
C ALA A 57 7.61 -20.25 -0.76
N ALA A 58 6.49 -19.87 -1.35
CA ALA A 58 6.44 -19.46 -2.76
C ALA A 58 7.25 -18.16 -3.00
N ALA A 59 7.15 -17.19 -2.09
CA ALA A 59 7.89 -15.94 -2.16
C ALA A 59 9.41 -16.16 -2.06
N LEU A 60 9.85 -16.97 -1.08
CA LEU A 60 11.27 -17.31 -0.92
C LEU A 60 11.82 -18.06 -2.13
N LYS A 61 11.10 -19.06 -2.65
CA LYS A 61 11.51 -19.78 -3.86
C LYS A 61 11.57 -18.89 -5.10
N ALA A 62 10.69 -17.90 -5.19
CA ALA A 62 10.72 -16.92 -6.27
C ALA A 62 11.90 -15.93 -6.15
N GLY A 63 12.50 -15.78 -4.96
CA GLY A 63 13.57 -14.84 -4.68
C GLY A 63 13.10 -13.40 -4.57
N VAL A 64 11.97 -13.16 -3.86
CA VAL A 64 11.47 -11.79 -3.61
C VAL A 64 12.51 -10.97 -2.86
N MET A 65 12.50 -9.67 -3.10
CA MET A 65 13.47 -8.74 -2.52
C MET A 65 13.39 -8.70 -1.00
N GLN A 66 12.17 -8.65 -0.46
CA GLN A 66 11.90 -8.43 0.95
C GLN A 66 10.52 -8.96 1.34
N ILE A 67 10.41 -9.48 2.56
CA ILE A 67 9.14 -9.82 3.20
C ILE A 67 8.93 -8.85 4.37
N ASN A 68 7.85 -8.07 4.34
CA ASN A 68 7.46 -7.20 5.43
C ASN A 68 6.67 -8.01 6.46
N VAL A 69 7.26 -8.22 7.64
CA VAL A 69 6.68 -8.99 8.74
C VAL A 69 5.94 -8.07 9.69
N GLU A 70 4.74 -8.46 10.09
CA GLU A 70 3.82 -7.63 10.88
C GLU A 70 3.54 -8.17 12.29
N SER A 71 4.09 -9.35 12.65
CA SER A 71 3.95 -9.93 14.00
C SER A 71 5.06 -10.94 14.34
N VAL A 72 5.27 -11.20 15.62
CA VAL A 72 6.24 -12.20 16.09
C VAL A 72 5.86 -13.63 15.64
N PRO A 73 4.59 -14.09 15.77
CA PRO A 73 4.22 -15.42 15.26
C PRO A 73 4.43 -15.59 13.76
N GLU A 74 4.23 -14.52 12.98
CA GLU A 74 4.52 -14.53 11.54
C GLU A 74 6.02 -14.68 11.27
N LEU A 75 6.85 -13.96 12.01
CA LEU A 75 8.31 -14.04 11.93
C LEU A 75 8.82 -15.45 12.24
N GLU A 76 8.30 -16.09 13.29
CA GLU A 76 8.65 -17.46 13.67
C GLU A 76 8.21 -18.47 12.60
N THR A 77 7.02 -18.30 12.04
CA THR A 77 6.54 -19.11 10.92
C THR A 77 7.47 -18.98 9.72
N LEU A 78 7.86 -17.75 9.37
CA LEU A 78 8.78 -17.47 8.26
C LEU A 78 10.15 -18.09 8.49
N SER A 79 10.68 -18.04 9.72
CA SER A 79 11.94 -18.68 10.10
C SER A 79 11.88 -20.20 9.89
N GLY A 80 10.80 -20.86 10.31
CA GLY A 80 10.60 -22.28 10.08
C GLY A 80 10.55 -22.64 8.58
N VAL A 81 9.84 -21.84 7.79
CA VAL A 81 9.76 -22.02 6.33
C VAL A 81 11.13 -21.80 5.68
N ALA A 82 11.83 -20.73 5.99
CA ALA A 82 13.13 -20.39 5.47
C ALA A 82 14.17 -21.48 5.77
N SER A 83 14.22 -21.93 7.02
CA SER A 83 15.10 -23.02 7.46
C SER A 83 14.80 -24.32 6.74
N SER A 84 13.51 -24.68 6.56
CA SER A 84 13.13 -25.91 5.84
C SER A 84 13.52 -25.90 4.36
N LEU A 85 13.64 -24.71 3.77
CA LEU A 85 14.04 -24.52 2.36
C LEU A 85 15.55 -24.31 2.20
N GLY A 86 16.29 -24.03 3.29
CA GLY A 86 17.68 -23.63 3.23
C GLY A 86 17.89 -22.29 2.53
N ILE A 87 16.94 -21.36 2.67
CA ILE A 87 16.95 -20.04 2.04
C ILE A 87 16.82 -18.98 3.14
N ASP A 88 17.73 -18.00 3.14
CA ASP A 88 17.58 -16.87 4.06
C ASP A 88 16.52 -15.88 3.56
N ALA A 89 15.58 -15.55 4.45
CA ALA A 89 14.54 -14.57 4.20
C ALA A 89 15.05 -13.15 4.52
N ASN A 90 15.08 -12.26 3.54
CA ASN A 90 15.27 -10.82 3.78
C ASN A 90 14.00 -10.24 4.37
N VAL A 91 14.09 -9.72 5.60
CA VAL A 91 12.94 -9.24 6.37
C VAL A 91 13.07 -7.76 6.66
N ALA A 92 11.99 -7.01 6.44
CA ALA A 92 11.76 -5.75 7.13
C ALA A 92 10.64 -5.92 8.15
N ILE A 93 10.85 -5.39 9.34
CA ILE A 93 9.81 -5.41 10.38
C ILE A 93 8.93 -4.18 10.18
N ARG A 94 7.63 -4.44 9.93
CA ARG A 94 6.64 -3.36 9.84
C ARG A 94 6.29 -2.88 11.23
N ILE A 95 6.52 -1.61 11.44
CA ILE A 95 6.27 -0.93 12.69
C ILE A 95 5.00 -0.09 12.61
N ASN A 96 4.34 0.06 13.75
CA ASN A 96 3.28 1.04 13.93
C ASN A 96 3.88 2.29 14.61
N PRO A 97 3.98 3.43 13.92
CA PRO A 97 4.60 4.64 14.50
C PRO A 97 3.67 5.39 15.45
N ASP A 98 2.44 4.92 15.68
CA ASP A 98 1.43 5.58 16.50
C ASP A 98 1.22 7.06 16.11
N VAL A 99 0.91 7.26 14.85
CA VAL A 99 0.63 8.58 14.25
C VAL A 99 -0.76 8.56 13.63
N ASP A 100 -1.54 9.61 13.92
CA ASP A 100 -2.85 9.81 13.30
C ASP A 100 -2.66 10.34 11.86
N ALA A 101 -3.06 9.56 10.89
CA ALA A 101 -3.00 9.94 9.49
C ALA A 101 -4.12 10.91 9.06
N LEU A 102 -5.04 11.25 9.97
CA LEU A 102 -6.18 12.16 9.73
C LEU A 102 -7.03 11.74 8.51
N THR A 103 -7.19 10.43 8.31
CA THR A 103 -7.94 9.85 7.21
C THR A 103 -9.16 9.07 7.73
N HIS A 104 -10.00 8.56 6.82
CA HIS A 104 -11.15 7.74 7.17
C HIS A 104 -10.72 6.54 8.04
N GLU A 105 -11.44 6.25 9.11
CA GLU A 105 -11.12 5.21 10.11
C GLU A 105 -10.77 3.85 9.50
N LYS A 106 -11.51 3.41 8.46
CA LYS A 106 -11.28 2.12 7.79
C LYS A 106 -9.98 2.04 6.97
N ILE A 107 -9.29 3.17 6.72
CA ILE A 107 -8.07 3.24 5.92
C ILE A 107 -6.88 3.83 6.69
N ALA A 108 -7.07 4.23 7.95
CA ALA A 108 -6.01 4.59 8.88
C ALA A 108 -5.30 3.31 9.37
N THR A 109 -3.98 3.27 9.35
CA THR A 109 -3.19 2.09 9.76
C THR A 109 -2.03 2.42 10.70
N GLY A 110 -1.90 3.69 11.09
CA GLY A 110 -0.77 4.20 11.88
C GLY A 110 -1.02 4.35 13.37
N LYS A 111 -2.24 4.10 13.87
CA LYS A 111 -2.57 4.20 15.29
C LYS A 111 -2.30 2.88 16.03
N SER A 112 -1.98 2.96 17.32
CA SER A 112 -1.70 1.80 18.19
C SER A 112 -2.83 0.77 18.23
N GLU A 113 -4.08 1.19 18.05
CA GLU A 113 -5.28 0.32 18.04
C GLU A 113 -5.44 -0.48 16.73
N ASN A 114 -4.63 -0.22 15.71
CA ASN A 114 -4.74 -0.88 14.42
C ASN A 114 -4.06 -2.26 14.44
N LYS A 115 -4.65 -3.19 13.70
CA LYS A 115 -4.12 -4.56 13.55
C LYS A 115 -2.79 -4.67 12.79
N PHE A 116 -2.27 -3.58 12.25
CA PHE A 116 -1.11 -3.56 11.37
C PHE A 116 0.16 -3.14 12.10
N GLY A 117 1.25 -3.85 11.79
CA GLY A 117 2.57 -3.56 12.31
C GLY A 117 2.76 -3.93 13.78
N ILE A 118 4.00 -3.91 14.20
CA ILE A 118 4.42 -4.21 15.57
C ILE A 118 4.39 -2.92 16.39
N ASP A 119 3.86 -3.02 17.61
CA ASP A 119 3.79 -1.91 18.55
C ASP A 119 5.20 -1.36 18.83
N TRP A 120 5.29 -0.03 18.84
CA TRP A 120 6.53 0.73 19.01
C TRP A 120 7.37 0.27 20.21
N GLN A 121 6.74 0.01 21.35
CA GLN A 121 7.43 -0.36 22.59
C GLN A 121 8.12 -1.73 22.49
N ASN A 122 7.64 -2.61 21.62
CA ASN A 122 8.15 -3.97 21.49
C ASN A 122 9.28 -4.10 20.46
N ILE A 123 9.53 -3.07 19.63
CA ILE A 123 10.42 -3.13 18.47
C ILE A 123 11.83 -3.59 18.82
N PRO A 124 12.55 -3.02 19.82
CA PRO A 124 13.91 -3.46 20.12
C PRO A 124 13.99 -4.93 20.51
N GLY A 125 12.98 -5.43 21.24
CA GLY A 125 12.87 -6.85 21.59
C GLY A 125 12.67 -7.74 20.36
N VAL A 126 11.81 -7.31 19.43
CA VAL A 126 11.52 -8.06 18.20
C VAL A 126 12.74 -8.10 17.29
N TYR A 127 13.50 -7.02 17.13
CA TYR A 127 14.73 -7.02 16.32
C TYR A 127 15.79 -7.98 16.89
N ARG A 128 15.98 -8.01 18.23
CA ARG A 128 16.88 -8.96 18.87
C ARG A 128 16.41 -10.41 18.70
N HIS A 129 15.11 -10.65 18.82
CA HIS A 129 14.53 -11.97 18.59
C HIS A 129 14.73 -12.41 17.13
N ALA A 130 14.39 -11.54 16.16
CA ALA A 130 14.56 -11.80 14.74
C ALA A 130 16.01 -12.11 14.35
N ALA A 131 16.97 -11.37 14.91
CA ALA A 131 18.40 -11.60 14.66
C ALA A 131 18.92 -12.96 15.19
N ALA A 132 18.20 -13.57 16.15
CA ALA A 132 18.53 -14.89 16.70
C ALA A 132 17.84 -16.05 15.97
N LEU A 133 16.87 -15.77 15.10
CA LEU A 133 16.11 -16.79 14.39
C LEU A 133 16.88 -17.33 13.17
N PRO A 134 16.94 -18.67 12.99
CA PRO A 134 17.58 -19.26 11.84
C PRO A 134 16.84 -18.91 10.55
N GLY A 135 17.59 -18.69 9.46
CA GLY A 135 17.03 -18.37 8.14
C GLY A 135 16.38 -16.97 8.05
N ILE A 136 16.59 -16.10 9.04
CA ILE A 136 16.10 -14.71 9.01
C ILE A 136 17.28 -13.74 8.90
N ARG A 137 17.25 -12.89 7.88
CA ARG A 137 18.12 -11.73 7.73
C ARG A 137 17.28 -10.45 7.89
N VAL A 138 17.38 -9.83 9.06
CA VAL A 138 16.69 -8.56 9.30
C VAL A 138 17.44 -7.44 8.57
N ALA A 139 16.87 -6.94 7.49
CA ALA A 139 17.53 -5.97 6.61
C ALA A 139 16.85 -4.60 6.61
N GLY A 140 15.66 -4.45 7.16
CA GLY A 140 14.92 -3.20 7.01
C GLY A 140 13.87 -2.91 8.06
N VAL A 141 13.37 -1.70 7.97
CA VAL A 141 12.19 -1.19 8.66
C VAL A 141 11.13 -0.89 7.61
N ALA A 142 9.88 -1.26 7.88
CA ALA A 142 8.73 -0.89 7.05
C ALA A 142 7.70 -0.09 7.85
N VAL A 143 7.06 0.89 7.21
CA VAL A 143 5.99 1.69 7.82
C VAL A 143 4.93 2.02 6.77
N HIS A 144 3.67 2.00 7.18
CA HIS A 144 2.56 2.49 6.36
C HIS A 144 1.47 3.03 7.28
N ILE A 145 1.20 4.33 7.22
CA ILE A 145 0.35 5.03 8.19
C ILE A 145 -1.10 5.18 7.76
N GLY A 146 -1.40 4.95 6.49
CA GLY A 146 -2.77 5.07 5.99
C GLY A 146 -2.84 5.24 4.48
N SER A 147 -4.04 5.52 4.01
CA SER A 147 -4.32 5.78 2.59
C SER A 147 -5.16 7.05 2.46
N GLN A 148 -5.08 7.72 1.31
CA GLN A 148 -5.74 9.00 1.04
C GLN A 148 -5.32 10.09 2.04
N ILE A 149 -4.03 10.23 2.25
CA ILE A 149 -3.46 11.25 3.13
C ILE A 149 -3.26 12.52 2.30
N LEU A 150 -3.89 13.60 2.72
CA LEU A 150 -3.95 14.85 1.99
C LEU A 150 -3.00 15.93 2.55
N ASP A 151 -2.22 15.59 3.58
CA ASP A 151 -1.26 16.50 4.22
C ASP A 151 0.08 15.77 4.43
N LEU A 152 1.19 16.52 4.34
CA LEU A 152 2.53 16.00 4.57
C LEU A 152 2.90 15.89 6.07
N ALA A 153 2.18 16.58 6.96
CA ALA A 153 2.53 16.59 8.38
C ALA A 153 2.50 15.20 9.04
N PRO A 154 1.48 14.34 8.82
CA PRO A 154 1.48 12.98 9.34
C PRO A 154 2.66 12.14 8.86
N PHE A 155 3.01 12.26 7.56
CA PHE A 155 4.18 11.58 7.01
C PHE A 155 5.47 12.06 7.67
N ARG A 156 5.66 13.38 7.79
CA ARG A 156 6.85 13.96 8.44
C ARG A 156 6.99 13.48 9.87
N GLN A 157 5.91 13.45 10.63
CA GLN A 157 5.91 12.97 12.01
C GLN A 157 6.28 11.49 12.10
N ALA A 158 5.66 10.64 11.28
CA ALA A 158 5.93 9.21 11.26
C ALA A 158 7.38 8.91 10.87
N TYR A 159 7.87 9.55 9.82
CA TYR A 159 9.23 9.34 9.33
C TYR A 159 10.30 9.90 10.28
N GLY A 160 10.01 10.99 10.98
CA GLY A 160 10.87 11.48 12.07
C GLY A 160 11.08 10.42 13.16
N ARG A 161 9.99 9.78 13.62
CA ARG A 161 10.08 8.66 14.58
C ARG A 161 10.87 7.47 14.00
N VAL A 162 10.67 7.16 12.71
CA VAL A 162 11.43 6.09 12.04
C VAL A 162 12.93 6.40 12.01
N VAL A 163 13.33 7.65 11.77
CA VAL A 163 14.74 8.08 11.80
C VAL A 163 15.37 7.80 13.16
N GLU A 164 14.70 8.20 14.25
CA GLU A 164 15.14 7.93 15.62
C GLU A 164 15.31 6.43 15.90
N LEU A 165 14.30 5.64 15.48
CA LEU A 165 14.34 4.19 15.62
C LEU A 165 15.50 3.57 14.84
N VAL A 166 15.70 3.93 13.58
CA VAL A 166 16.82 3.43 12.76
C VAL A 166 18.16 3.77 13.40
N GLY A 167 18.30 4.96 13.98
CA GLY A 167 19.48 5.36 14.74
C GLY A 167 19.74 4.40 15.93
N THR A 168 18.70 4.11 16.72
CA THR A 168 18.77 3.19 17.85
C THR A 168 19.12 1.77 17.39
N LEU A 169 18.44 1.24 16.38
CA LEU A 169 18.69 -0.10 15.86
C LEU A 169 20.11 -0.27 15.32
N LYS A 170 20.64 0.74 14.62
CA LYS A 170 22.03 0.73 14.16
C LYS A 170 23.03 0.78 15.32
N ALA A 171 22.74 1.56 16.36
CA ALA A 171 23.56 1.59 17.58
C ALA A 171 23.56 0.24 18.32
N ASP A 172 22.44 -0.49 18.28
CA ASP A 172 22.31 -1.85 18.83
C ASP A 172 22.97 -2.93 17.93
N GLY A 173 23.59 -2.53 16.79
CA GLY A 173 24.33 -3.42 15.90
C GLY A 173 23.50 -4.06 14.77
N HIS A 174 22.27 -3.63 14.57
CA HIS A 174 21.45 -4.13 13.46
C HIS A 174 21.81 -3.43 12.14
N ALA A 175 22.01 -4.24 11.09
CA ALA A 175 22.30 -3.74 9.73
C ALA A 175 21.00 -3.34 9.03
N ILE A 176 20.57 -2.08 9.18
CA ILE A 176 19.38 -1.56 8.50
C ILE A 176 19.79 -1.00 7.13
N GLU A 177 19.48 -1.76 6.08
CA GLU A 177 19.82 -1.48 4.68
C GLU A 177 18.65 -0.87 3.90
N THR A 178 17.40 -1.24 4.26
CA THR A 178 16.19 -0.80 3.57
C THR A 178 15.25 -0.08 4.52
N LEU A 179 14.59 0.93 3.98
CA LEU A 179 13.53 1.67 4.64
C LEU A 179 12.32 1.74 3.70
N ASP A 180 11.31 0.95 4.02
CA ASP A 180 10.06 0.92 3.27
C ASP A 180 9.09 1.92 3.91
N LEU A 181 8.81 3.00 3.20
CA LEU A 181 7.95 4.09 3.65
C LEU A 181 6.48 3.87 3.30
N GLY A 182 6.17 2.74 2.66
CA GLY A 182 4.82 2.42 2.23
C GLY A 182 4.29 3.35 1.14
N GLY A 183 2.99 3.51 1.13
CA GLY A 183 2.28 4.43 0.26
C GLY A 183 1.46 5.44 1.06
N GLY A 184 0.27 5.77 0.55
CA GLY A 184 -0.69 6.55 1.30
C GLY A 184 -0.99 7.93 0.73
N LEU A 185 -0.11 8.49 -0.12
CA LEU A 185 -0.36 9.79 -0.76
C LEU A 185 -1.71 9.79 -1.46
N GLY A 186 -2.52 10.80 -1.14
CA GLY A 186 -3.89 10.95 -1.64
C GLY A 186 -3.95 11.46 -3.06
N ILE A 187 -5.18 11.43 -3.61
CA ILE A 187 -5.54 11.98 -4.91
C ILE A 187 -6.81 12.83 -4.75
N PRO A 188 -7.07 13.78 -5.64
CA PRO A 188 -8.34 14.48 -5.66
C PRO A 188 -9.47 13.54 -6.13
N TYR A 189 -10.62 13.61 -5.46
CA TYR A 189 -11.89 13.01 -5.89
C TYR A 189 -12.91 14.09 -6.23
N GLU A 190 -12.81 15.24 -5.59
CA GLU A 190 -13.61 16.45 -5.82
C GLU A 190 -12.66 17.65 -5.87
N ASP A 191 -12.64 18.48 -4.85
CA ASP A 191 -11.87 19.73 -4.78
C ASP A 191 -10.61 19.62 -3.91
N GLU A 192 -10.28 18.41 -3.45
CA GLU A 192 -9.11 18.20 -2.62
C GLU A 192 -7.84 18.52 -3.39
N GLN A 193 -6.86 19.11 -2.70
CA GLN A 193 -5.55 19.42 -3.24
C GLN A 193 -4.46 18.69 -2.47
N PRO A 194 -4.27 17.40 -2.73
CA PRO A 194 -3.21 16.63 -2.08
C PRO A 194 -1.84 17.14 -2.53
N PRO A 195 -0.80 16.94 -1.71
CA PRO A 195 0.57 17.24 -2.09
C PRO A 195 0.96 16.50 -3.37
N SER A 196 1.72 17.17 -4.22
CA SER A 196 2.28 16.54 -5.41
C SER A 196 3.32 15.47 -5.04
N PRO A 197 3.59 14.51 -5.93
CA PRO A 197 4.69 13.55 -5.74
C PRO A 197 6.04 14.21 -5.53
N LYS A 198 6.27 15.40 -6.11
CA LYS A 198 7.51 16.17 -5.92
C LYS A 198 7.61 16.70 -4.51
N GLU A 199 6.58 17.37 -3.99
CA GLU A 199 6.56 17.90 -2.62
C GLU A 199 6.74 16.78 -1.58
N TYR A 200 6.07 15.62 -1.82
CA TYR A 200 6.26 14.44 -1.00
C TYR A 200 7.70 13.93 -1.07
N GLY A 201 8.30 13.82 -2.25
CA GLY A 201 9.70 13.40 -2.44
C GLY A 201 10.71 14.36 -1.78
N ASP A 202 10.50 15.66 -1.90
CA ASP A 202 11.32 16.67 -1.24
C ASP A 202 11.24 16.57 0.29
N MET A 203 10.04 16.37 0.83
CA MET A 203 9.81 16.13 2.25
C MET A 203 10.53 14.85 2.71
N VAL A 204 10.37 13.74 2.02
CA VAL A 204 11.05 12.46 2.34
C VAL A 204 12.56 12.66 2.35
N THR A 205 13.12 13.27 1.31
CA THR A 205 14.56 13.53 1.22
C THR A 205 15.06 14.36 2.39
N SER A 206 14.28 15.36 2.80
CA SER A 206 14.66 16.22 3.95
C SER A 206 14.67 15.49 5.29
N VAL A 207 13.81 14.44 5.46
CA VAL A 207 13.65 13.71 6.72
C VAL A 207 14.58 12.51 6.79
N VAL A 208 14.62 11.68 5.74
CA VAL A 208 15.30 10.36 5.78
C VAL A 208 16.54 10.25 4.90
N GLY A 209 16.84 11.29 4.10
CA GLY A 209 17.90 11.23 3.06
C GLY A 209 19.30 10.89 3.57
N ASN A 210 19.60 11.16 4.84
CA ASN A 210 20.93 10.96 5.44
C ASN A 210 21.11 9.59 6.12
N LEU A 211 20.11 8.69 6.07
CA LEU A 211 20.17 7.41 6.78
C LEU A 211 21.08 6.37 6.10
N GLY A 212 21.45 6.58 4.83
CA GLY A 212 22.25 5.62 4.06
C GLY A 212 21.50 4.32 3.76
N CYS A 213 20.17 4.31 3.82
CA CYS A 213 19.31 3.19 3.49
C CYS A 213 18.74 3.32 2.06
N ARG A 214 18.46 2.19 1.42
CA ARG A 214 17.62 2.18 0.22
C ARG A 214 16.19 2.52 0.62
N ILE A 215 15.60 3.53 0.01
CA ILE A 215 14.22 3.91 0.25
C ILE A 215 13.31 3.17 -0.71
N LEU A 216 12.25 2.55 -0.18
CA LEU A 216 11.18 1.92 -0.93
C LEU A 216 9.89 2.70 -0.73
N PHE A 217 9.07 2.74 -1.76
CA PHE A 217 7.72 3.32 -1.75
C PHE A 217 6.73 2.31 -2.33
N GLU A 218 5.53 2.30 -1.78
CA GLU A 218 4.43 1.40 -2.20
C GLU A 218 3.20 2.20 -2.69
N PRO A 219 3.35 3.10 -3.69
CA PRO A 219 2.23 3.87 -4.20
C PRO A 219 1.22 2.94 -4.88
N GLY A 220 -0.05 3.10 -4.53
CA GLY A 220 -1.15 2.38 -5.16
C GLY A 220 -2.16 3.37 -5.75
N ARG A 221 -2.95 4.00 -4.87
CA ARG A 221 -4.00 4.96 -5.25
C ARG A 221 -3.47 6.10 -6.12
N MET A 222 -2.35 6.69 -5.76
CA MET A 222 -1.72 7.80 -6.48
C MET A 222 -1.44 7.46 -7.96
N ILE A 223 -1.13 6.19 -8.26
CA ILE A 223 -0.87 5.73 -9.63
C ILE A 223 -2.18 5.30 -10.32
N ALA A 224 -3.04 4.53 -9.65
CA ALA A 224 -4.15 3.85 -10.29
C ALA A 224 -5.49 4.61 -10.18
N GLY A 225 -5.64 5.52 -9.21
CA GLY A 225 -6.94 6.08 -8.86
C GLY A 225 -7.59 6.91 -9.97
N ASN A 226 -6.84 7.79 -10.60
CA ASN A 226 -7.33 8.64 -11.68
C ASN A 226 -6.92 8.17 -13.07
N ALA A 227 -6.40 6.93 -13.18
CA ALA A 227 -5.92 6.37 -14.45
C ALA A 227 -6.96 5.52 -15.18
N GLY A 228 -8.18 5.38 -14.65
CA GLY A 228 -9.23 4.54 -15.23
C GLY A 228 -10.61 5.14 -15.06
N ILE A 229 -11.54 4.64 -15.88
CA ILE A 229 -12.97 4.97 -15.82
C ILE A 229 -13.79 3.69 -15.80
N LEU A 230 -14.97 3.75 -15.19
CA LEU A 230 -16.02 2.74 -15.33
C LEU A 230 -17.03 3.27 -16.35
N VAL A 231 -17.13 2.58 -17.50
CA VAL A 231 -18.14 2.91 -18.51
C VAL A 231 -19.38 2.06 -18.26
N THR A 232 -20.52 2.72 -18.17
CA THR A 232 -21.81 2.05 -17.94
C THR A 232 -22.86 2.57 -18.93
N ARG A 233 -23.93 1.81 -19.12
CA ARG A 233 -25.02 2.17 -20.00
C ARG A 233 -26.30 2.37 -19.22
N VAL A 234 -27.04 3.41 -19.55
CA VAL A 234 -28.40 3.58 -19.03
C VAL A 234 -29.33 2.53 -19.63
N ILE A 235 -29.92 1.71 -18.76
CA ILE A 235 -30.92 0.68 -19.13
C ILE A 235 -32.29 1.35 -19.27
N ASN A 236 -32.68 2.14 -18.27
CA ASN A 236 -33.92 2.93 -18.32
C ASN A 236 -33.87 4.08 -17.30
N VAL A 237 -34.86 4.97 -17.38
CA VAL A 237 -35.10 6.04 -16.41
C VAL A 237 -36.47 5.82 -15.77
N LYS A 238 -36.49 5.57 -14.47
CA LYS A 238 -37.70 5.37 -13.68
C LYS A 238 -38.07 6.67 -12.97
N GLN A 239 -39.33 7.11 -13.12
CA GLN A 239 -39.81 8.28 -12.39
C GLN A 239 -40.00 7.92 -10.91
N GLY A 240 -39.37 8.70 -10.03
CA GLY A 240 -39.60 8.70 -8.57
C GLY A 240 -40.57 9.79 -8.16
N ALA A 241 -40.90 9.83 -6.88
CA ALA A 241 -41.81 10.86 -6.32
C ALA A 241 -41.17 12.27 -6.37
N ASP A 242 -39.89 12.35 -5.99
CA ASP A 242 -39.14 13.62 -5.88
C ASP A 242 -38.20 13.84 -7.07
N ARG A 243 -37.51 12.80 -7.50
CA ARG A 243 -36.55 12.84 -8.61
C ARG A 243 -36.54 11.53 -9.40
N PRO A 244 -36.09 11.54 -10.67
CA PRO A 244 -35.96 10.32 -11.46
C PRO A 244 -34.77 9.49 -11.03
N PHE A 245 -34.89 8.17 -11.18
CA PHE A 245 -33.78 7.22 -11.02
C PHE A 245 -33.22 6.84 -12.40
N VAL A 246 -31.92 6.95 -12.55
CA VAL A 246 -31.21 6.47 -13.74
C VAL A 246 -30.67 5.08 -13.48
N ILE A 247 -31.30 4.07 -14.05
CA ILE A 247 -30.90 2.67 -13.89
C ILE A 247 -29.83 2.31 -14.92
N VAL A 248 -28.68 1.83 -14.43
CA VAL A 248 -27.51 1.50 -15.23
C VAL A 248 -27.14 0.02 -15.12
N ASP A 249 -26.31 -0.49 -16.02
CA ASP A 249 -25.83 -1.88 -16.03
C ASP A 249 -24.56 -2.12 -15.19
N ALA A 250 -24.27 -1.21 -14.27
CA ALA A 250 -23.22 -1.37 -13.28
C ALA A 250 -23.79 -1.19 -11.87
N ALA A 251 -23.23 -1.89 -10.91
CA ALA A 251 -23.68 -1.85 -9.51
C ALA A 251 -22.49 -1.92 -8.53
N MET A 252 -22.81 -2.08 -7.24
CA MET A 252 -21.78 -2.18 -6.19
C MET A 252 -20.80 -3.35 -6.35
N ASN A 253 -21.15 -4.37 -7.12
CA ASN A 253 -20.25 -5.48 -7.48
C ASN A 253 -19.16 -5.03 -8.47
N ASP A 254 -19.41 -3.98 -9.26
CA ASP A 254 -18.46 -3.39 -10.20
C ASP A 254 -17.69 -2.24 -9.56
N LEU A 255 -18.36 -1.42 -8.75
CA LEU A 255 -17.79 -0.30 -8.02
C LEU A 255 -18.30 -0.28 -6.57
N VAL A 256 -17.61 -1.01 -5.69
CA VAL A 256 -18.01 -1.16 -4.28
C VAL A 256 -17.75 0.07 -3.42
N ARG A 257 -16.84 0.96 -3.83
CA ARG A 257 -16.35 2.06 -2.99
C ARG A 257 -17.41 3.05 -2.50
N PRO A 258 -18.41 3.47 -3.29
CA PRO A 258 -19.48 4.30 -2.77
C PRO A 258 -20.22 3.66 -1.58
N SER A 259 -20.57 2.36 -1.70
CA SER A 259 -21.29 1.64 -0.64
C SER A 259 -20.43 1.33 0.59
N LEU A 260 -19.13 1.03 0.41
CA LEU A 260 -18.26 0.58 1.50
C LEU A 260 -17.60 1.73 2.26
N TYR A 261 -17.22 2.79 1.55
CA TYR A 261 -16.43 3.91 2.08
C TYR A 261 -17.15 5.27 1.99
N ASN A 262 -18.39 5.29 1.50
CA ASN A 262 -19.09 6.54 1.16
C ASN A 262 -18.23 7.43 0.22
N ALA A 263 -17.51 6.78 -0.70
CA ALA A 263 -16.53 7.45 -1.56
C ALA A 263 -17.24 8.12 -2.74
N HIS A 264 -16.91 9.38 -2.98
CA HIS A 264 -17.35 10.10 -4.17
C HIS A 264 -16.68 9.54 -5.42
N HIS A 265 -17.47 9.41 -6.49
CA HIS A 265 -17.02 9.19 -7.85
C HIS A 265 -17.85 10.06 -8.78
N ALA A 266 -17.20 10.93 -9.54
CA ALA A 266 -17.89 11.78 -10.50
C ALA A 266 -18.57 10.92 -11.58
N ILE A 267 -19.83 11.21 -11.87
CA ILE A 267 -20.61 10.56 -12.94
C ILE A 267 -20.81 11.61 -14.03
N VAL A 268 -20.31 11.29 -15.21
CA VAL A 268 -20.38 12.21 -16.35
C VAL A 268 -20.92 11.48 -17.59
N PRO A 269 -21.69 12.16 -18.48
CA PRO A 269 -22.10 11.57 -19.74
C PRO A 269 -20.88 11.33 -20.64
N VAL A 270 -20.94 10.27 -21.47
CA VAL A 270 -19.88 9.96 -22.45
C VAL A 270 -19.80 11.03 -23.56
N THR A 271 -20.92 11.66 -23.86
CA THR A 271 -21.01 12.79 -24.80
C THR A 271 -21.52 14.01 -24.07
N ASP A 272 -20.93 15.16 -24.36
CA ASP A 272 -21.41 16.41 -23.79
C ASP A 272 -22.86 16.66 -24.13
N PRO A 273 -23.69 17.13 -23.19
CA PRO A 273 -25.04 17.49 -23.45
C PRO A 273 -25.07 18.67 -24.43
N PRO A 274 -26.12 18.80 -25.26
CA PRO A 274 -26.28 19.96 -26.12
C PRO A 274 -26.24 21.28 -25.35
N VAL A 275 -25.71 22.32 -25.96
CA VAL A 275 -25.70 23.66 -25.34
C VAL A 275 -27.12 24.09 -25.00
N GLY A 276 -27.38 24.46 -23.75
CA GLY A 276 -28.70 24.84 -23.27
C GLY A 276 -29.60 23.66 -22.84
N ALA A 277 -29.05 22.44 -22.73
CA ALA A 277 -29.78 21.31 -22.17
C ALA A 277 -30.22 21.60 -20.72
N ASP A 278 -31.47 21.27 -20.41
CA ASP A 278 -32.01 21.34 -19.04
C ASP A 278 -31.44 20.17 -18.22
N LEU A 279 -30.48 20.47 -17.36
CA LEU A 279 -29.88 19.49 -16.48
C LEU A 279 -30.76 19.29 -15.25
N LYS A 280 -31.07 18.04 -14.93
CA LYS A 280 -31.89 17.66 -13.76
C LYS A 280 -31.06 16.79 -12.82
N GLU A 281 -31.29 17.00 -11.51
CA GLU A 281 -30.76 16.10 -10.50
C GLU A 281 -31.44 14.73 -10.63
N VAL A 282 -30.63 13.67 -10.59
CA VAL A 282 -31.07 12.27 -10.67
C VAL A 282 -30.44 11.44 -9.56
N GLU A 283 -31.01 10.28 -9.29
CA GLU A 283 -30.47 9.27 -8.36
C GLU A 283 -30.10 7.98 -9.09
#